data_b4402101561d2ea30b5ab352e54c8973
#
_entry.id   b4402101561d2ea30b5ab352e54c8973
#
_cell.length_a   1.000
_cell.length_b   1.000
_cell.length_c   1.000
_cell.angle_alpha   90.00
_cell.angle_beta   90.00
_cell.angle_gamma   90.00
#
_symmetry.space_group_name_H-M   'P 1'
#
loop_
_entity.id
_entity.type
_entity.pdbx_description
1 polymer ?
#
loop_
_entity_poly.entity_id
_entity_poly.type
_entity_poly.pdbx_seq_one_letter_code
_entity_poly.pdbx_strand_id
1 'polypeptide(L)'
;MLPTLGLAKTHGDEHFVEWDDFSLAQASDRKPVTRRLHIAFVAPSRTVVDEFWRAGTDSGYRDDGAPGPRPKYGDDYYGGFLLDPDGNSAEAVHHDSVSERGRIDHLWIRVADVEAAKRFYETVGPHAGFGLRRATDDRAQFVGQTGSFSVVAGTPTEQVHMAFPAPDNGTVERFHRAATEAGYRDNGAPGERPVYHAGYYSAFVLDPDGNNVEVVNHNRD
;
A
#
# COMPACT_ATOMS: atom_id res chain seq x y z
N MET A 1 4.10 -14.90 -10.61
CA MET A 1 3.94 -14.70 -9.16
C MET A 1 2.50 -14.33 -8.79
N LEU A 2 2.00 -13.11 -9.07
CA LEU A 2 0.65 -12.71 -8.63
C LEU A 2 -0.48 -13.68 -9.01
N PRO A 3 -0.50 -14.31 -10.18
CA PRO A 3 -1.51 -15.33 -10.50
C PRO A 3 -1.52 -16.53 -9.55
N THR A 4 -0.41 -16.91 -8.91
CA THR A 4 -0.41 -17.99 -7.90
C THR A 4 -1.22 -17.63 -6.66
N LEU A 5 -1.34 -16.32 -6.37
CA LEU A 5 -2.17 -15.77 -5.29
C LEU A 5 -3.64 -15.58 -5.69
N GLY A 6 -4.04 -16.01 -6.89
CA GLY A 6 -5.38 -15.78 -7.44
C GLY A 6 -5.61 -14.34 -7.91
N LEU A 7 -4.56 -13.53 -8.01
CA LEU A 7 -4.62 -12.17 -8.54
C LEU A 7 -4.59 -12.21 -10.07
N ALA A 8 -5.75 -12.03 -10.69
CA ALA A 8 -5.87 -11.87 -12.13
C ALA A 8 -5.69 -10.40 -12.52
N LYS A 9 -5.07 -10.17 -13.68
CA LYS A 9 -4.98 -8.83 -14.25
C LYS A 9 -6.39 -8.32 -14.57
N THR A 10 -6.76 -7.17 -14.01
CA THR A 10 -8.08 -6.55 -14.19
C THR A 10 -8.08 -5.52 -15.31
N HIS A 11 -6.97 -4.79 -15.46
CA HIS A 11 -6.78 -3.81 -16.52
C HIS A 11 -5.30 -3.69 -16.89
N GLY A 12 -5.01 -3.13 -18.08
CA GLY A 12 -3.66 -2.71 -18.44
C GLY A 12 -3.45 -2.44 -19.91
N ASP A 13 -2.48 -1.56 -20.15
CA ASP A 13 -1.96 -1.16 -21.46
C ASP A 13 -0.44 -1.34 -21.50
N GLU A 14 0.26 -0.64 -22.40
CA GLU A 14 1.72 -0.68 -22.52
C GLU A 14 2.49 0.02 -21.39
N HIS A 15 1.81 0.88 -20.59
CA HIS A 15 2.44 1.69 -19.54
C HIS A 15 1.87 1.44 -18.14
N PHE A 16 0.79 0.68 -18.02
CA PHE A 16 0.07 0.46 -16.77
C PHE A 16 -0.52 -0.95 -16.71
N VAL A 17 -0.51 -1.53 -15.52
CA VAL A 17 -1.14 -2.82 -15.25
C VAL A 17 -1.74 -2.82 -13.84
N GLU A 18 -2.94 -3.39 -13.70
CA GLU A 18 -3.72 -3.42 -12.48
C GLU A 18 -4.19 -4.83 -12.13
N TRP A 19 -4.19 -5.14 -10.85
CA TRP A 19 -4.73 -6.34 -10.22
C TRP A 19 -5.53 -5.93 -8.99
N ASP A 20 -6.84 -5.86 -9.09
CA ASP A 20 -7.73 -5.44 -7.99
C ASP A 20 -7.27 -4.12 -7.32
N ASP A 21 -6.66 -4.25 -6.13
CA ASP A 21 -6.19 -3.14 -5.28
C ASP A 21 -4.69 -2.83 -5.43
N PHE A 22 -4.03 -3.43 -6.40
CA PHE A 22 -2.60 -3.21 -6.69
C PHE A 22 -2.35 -2.88 -8.16
N SER A 23 -1.52 -1.86 -8.42
CA SER A 23 -1.14 -1.50 -9.78
C SER A 23 0.32 -1.12 -9.91
N LEU A 24 0.85 -1.33 -11.12
CA LEU A 24 2.18 -0.88 -11.54
C LEU A 24 2.04 0.05 -12.72
N ALA A 25 2.73 1.19 -12.66
CA ALA A 25 2.84 2.15 -13.75
C ALA A 25 4.28 2.29 -14.19
N GLN A 26 4.50 2.50 -15.49
CA GLN A 26 5.83 2.77 -16.02
C GLN A 26 6.38 4.06 -15.41
N ALA A 27 7.60 3.98 -14.89
CA ALA A 27 8.30 5.14 -14.35
C ALA A 27 8.61 6.18 -15.45
N SER A 28 8.68 7.44 -15.05
CA SER A 28 9.06 8.57 -15.91
C SER A 28 9.85 9.59 -15.10
N ASP A 29 10.42 10.61 -15.76
CA ASP A 29 11.13 11.70 -15.07
C ASP A 29 10.26 12.44 -14.05
N ARG A 30 8.93 12.47 -14.28
CA ARG A 30 7.96 13.11 -13.37
C ARG A 30 7.43 12.16 -12.29
N LYS A 31 7.52 10.87 -12.52
CA LYS A 31 7.07 9.80 -11.60
C LYS A 31 8.17 8.74 -11.56
N PRO A 32 9.21 8.96 -10.76
CA PRO A 32 10.31 7.99 -10.63
C PRO A 32 9.86 6.67 -10.05
N VAL A 33 10.75 5.69 -10.12
CA VAL A 33 10.52 4.34 -9.61
C VAL A 33 10.29 4.35 -8.10
N THR A 34 9.28 3.61 -7.62
CA THR A 34 9.08 3.32 -6.19
C THR A 34 10.26 2.49 -5.67
N ARG A 35 10.82 2.88 -4.53
CA ARG A 35 11.96 2.21 -3.91
C ARG A 35 11.72 1.94 -2.43
N ARG A 36 12.26 0.83 -1.96
CA ARG A 36 12.24 0.44 -0.54
C ARG A 36 10.86 0.22 0.04
N LEU A 37 9.87 -0.08 -0.82
CA LEU A 37 8.55 -0.51 -0.38
C LEU A 37 8.62 -1.99 0.06
N HIS A 38 7.88 -2.32 1.12
CA HIS A 38 7.50 -3.70 1.42
C HIS A 38 5.98 -3.81 1.29
N ILE A 39 5.55 -4.76 0.45
CA ILE A 39 4.14 -5.06 0.22
C ILE A 39 3.88 -6.55 0.43
N ALA A 40 2.90 -6.89 1.26
CA ALA A 40 2.47 -8.25 1.52
C ALA A 40 1.09 -8.51 0.92
N PHE A 41 0.98 -9.60 0.18
CA PHE A 41 -0.26 -10.08 -0.42
C PHE A 41 -0.80 -11.27 0.35
N VAL A 42 -2.12 -11.32 0.50
CA VAL A 42 -2.83 -12.43 1.13
C VAL A 42 -2.64 -13.72 0.33
N ALA A 43 -2.22 -14.78 1.00
CA ALA A 43 -2.20 -16.13 0.46
C ALA A 43 -3.21 -17.03 1.20
N PRO A 44 -4.07 -17.78 0.49
CA PRO A 44 -5.11 -18.60 1.13
C PRO A 44 -4.56 -19.80 1.91
N SER A 45 -3.32 -20.18 1.68
CA SER A 45 -2.66 -21.28 2.40
C SER A 45 -1.14 -21.17 2.38
N ARG A 46 -0.46 -21.89 3.26
CA ARG A 46 1.01 -22.03 3.26
C ARG A 46 1.54 -22.58 1.94
N THR A 47 0.83 -23.54 1.33
CA THR A 47 1.20 -24.09 0.01
C THR A 47 1.22 -23.00 -1.06
N VAL A 48 0.28 -22.06 -1.05
CA VAL A 48 0.24 -20.96 -2.01
C VAL A 48 1.41 -19.97 -1.77
N VAL A 49 1.84 -19.77 -0.53
CA VAL A 49 3.08 -19.00 -0.23
C VAL A 49 4.29 -19.68 -0.86
N ASP A 50 4.41 -21.02 -0.72
CA ASP A 50 5.50 -21.78 -1.33
C ASP A 50 5.48 -21.69 -2.87
N GLU A 51 4.30 -21.75 -3.48
CA GLU A 51 4.10 -21.63 -4.93
C GLU A 51 4.47 -20.23 -5.44
N PHE A 52 4.08 -19.17 -4.73
CA PHE A 52 4.45 -17.80 -5.07
C PHE A 52 5.97 -17.61 -5.10
N TRP A 53 6.65 -18.05 -4.04
CA TRP A 53 8.09 -17.92 -3.92
C TRP A 53 8.83 -18.76 -4.99
N ARG A 54 8.40 -20.01 -5.20
CA ARG A 54 8.99 -20.90 -6.22
C ARG A 54 8.80 -20.32 -7.62
N ALA A 55 7.59 -19.88 -7.97
CA ALA A 55 7.30 -19.26 -9.26
C ALA A 55 8.16 -18.01 -9.51
N GLY A 56 8.45 -17.23 -8.46
CA GLY A 56 9.32 -16.08 -8.55
C GLY A 56 10.78 -16.45 -8.76
N THR A 57 11.32 -17.33 -7.93
CA THR A 57 12.73 -17.78 -8.03
C THR A 57 13.01 -18.52 -9.36
N ASP A 58 12.08 -19.36 -9.82
CA ASP A 58 12.16 -20.03 -11.13
C ASP A 58 12.13 -19.03 -12.30
N SER A 59 11.49 -17.87 -12.10
CA SER A 59 11.47 -16.75 -13.07
C SER A 59 12.68 -15.82 -12.94
N GLY A 60 13.63 -16.11 -12.06
CA GLY A 60 14.88 -15.36 -11.87
C GLY A 60 14.78 -14.15 -10.93
N TYR A 61 13.67 -13.99 -10.20
CA TYR A 61 13.58 -12.95 -9.16
C TYR A 61 14.44 -13.33 -7.95
N ARG A 62 14.99 -12.31 -7.30
CA ARG A 62 15.88 -12.49 -6.17
C ARG A 62 15.11 -12.89 -4.92
N ASP A 63 15.58 -13.93 -4.25
CA ASP A 63 15.09 -14.34 -2.93
C ASP A 63 15.37 -13.24 -1.88
N ASP A 64 14.35 -12.90 -1.08
CA ASP A 64 14.42 -11.98 0.06
C ASP A 64 13.99 -12.67 1.37
N GLY A 65 13.73 -13.98 1.32
CA GLY A 65 13.41 -14.84 2.43
C GLY A 65 12.54 -16.02 2.01
N ALA A 66 13.11 -17.22 2.04
CA ALA A 66 12.40 -18.44 1.69
C ALA A 66 11.13 -18.64 2.53
N PRO A 67 10.10 -19.34 2.02
CA PRO A 67 8.87 -19.63 2.74
C PRO A 67 9.12 -20.31 4.09
N GLY A 68 8.40 -19.88 5.12
CA GLY A 68 8.53 -20.46 6.44
C GLY A 68 7.78 -19.70 7.53
N PRO A 69 7.68 -20.30 8.73
CA PRO A 69 7.11 -19.64 9.89
C PRO A 69 7.89 -18.37 10.28
N ARG A 70 7.16 -17.35 10.75
CA ARG A 70 7.72 -16.08 11.25
C ARG A 70 7.19 -15.77 12.64
N PRO A 71 7.60 -16.49 13.68
CA PRO A 71 7.02 -16.39 15.04
C PRO A 71 7.14 -15.01 15.66
N LYS A 72 8.09 -14.17 15.19
CA LYS A 72 8.20 -12.76 15.62
C LYS A 72 7.00 -11.89 15.22
N TYR A 73 6.19 -12.34 14.23
CA TYR A 73 5.00 -11.65 13.79
C TYR A 73 3.70 -12.28 14.29
N GLY A 74 3.71 -13.59 14.54
CA GLY A 74 2.60 -14.39 15.05
C GLY A 74 2.91 -15.89 14.97
N ASP A 75 2.30 -16.69 15.83
CA ASP A 75 2.55 -18.15 15.90
C ASP A 75 2.07 -18.87 14.63
N ASP A 76 1.05 -18.32 13.97
CA ASP A 76 0.43 -18.80 12.72
C ASP A 76 1.01 -18.15 11.46
N TYR A 77 1.84 -17.11 11.61
CA TYR A 77 2.38 -16.33 10.49
C TYR A 77 3.36 -17.16 9.65
N TYR A 78 3.03 -17.32 8.36
CA TYR A 78 3.86 -18.02 7.36
C TYR A 78 4.05 -17.11 6.15
N GLY A 79 5.28 -16.72 5.84
CA GLY A 79 5.60 -15.76 4.78
C GLY A 79 6.78 -16.20 3.91
N GLY A 80 6.73 -15.81 2.65
CA GLY A 80 7.82 -15.96 1.67
C GLY A 80 8.00 -14.67 0.88
N PHE A 81 9.24 -14.25 0.63
CA PHE A 81 9.63 -12.91 0.18
C PHE A 81 10.48 -12.98 -1.07
N LEU A 82 10.22 -12.05 -1.98
CA LEU A 82 10.98 -11.86 -3.22
C LEU A 82 11.28 -10.37 -3.41
N LEU A 83 12.40 -10.05 -4.05
CA LEU A 83 12.63 -8.68 -4.51
C LEU A 83 12.16 -8.52 -5.95
N ASP A 84 11.46 -7.41 -6.20
CA ASP A 84 11.17 -6.99 -7.55
C ASP A 84 12.45 -6.45 -8.25
N PRO A 85 12.41 -6.16 -9.56
CA PRO A 85 13.57 -5.63 -10.28
C PRO A 85 14.13 -4.32 -9.71
N ASP A 86 13.30 -3.53 -9.03
CA ASP A 86 13.64 -2.24 -8.46
C ASP A 86 14.06 -2.32 -6.98
N GLY A 87 14.06 -3.53 -6.40
CA GLY A 87 14.50 -3.84 -5.05
C GLY A 87 13.45 -3.62 -3.98
N ASN A 88 12.17 -3.55 -4.35
CA ASN A 88 11.08 -3.57 -3.39
C ASN A 88 10.79 -5.03 -2.96
N SER A 89 10.40 -5.21 -1.69
CA SER A 89 10.10 -6.53 -1.13
C SER A 89 8.63 -6.87 -1.33
N ALA A 90 8.35 -7.92 -2.08
CA ALA A 90 7.02 -8.49 -2.27
C ALA A 90 6.91 -9.77 -1.44
N GLU A 91 5.93 -9.83 -0.55
CA GLU A 91 5.64 -10.96 0.32
C GLU A 91 4.34 -11.64 -0.09
N ALA A 92 4.32 -12.97 -0.06
CA ALA A 92 3.08 -13.72 0.11
C ALA A 92 2.97 -14.16 1.56
N VAL A 93 1.82 -13.90 2.21
CA VAL A 93 1.61 -14.18 3.63
C VAL A 93 0.32 -14.95 3.88
N HIS A 94 0.41 -15.95 4.75
CA HIS A 94 -0.73 -16.70 5.29
C HIS A 94 -0.71 -16.65 6.81
N HIS A 95 -1.85 -16.26 7.41
CA HIS A 95 -2.12 -16.30 8.85
C HIS A 95 -3.65 -16.30 9.10
N ASP A 96 -4.09 -16.74 10.28
CA ASP A 96 -5.51 -16.92 10.58
C ASP A 96 -6.34 -15.62 10.62
N SER A 97 -5.68 -14.47 10.79
CA SER A 97 -6.31 -13.15 10.84
C SER A 97 -6.31 -12.41 9.49
N VAL A 98 -6.08 -13.12 8.39
CA VAL A 98 -6.10 -12.54 7.03
C VAL A 98 -7.47 -11.94 6.72
N SER A 99 -7.48 -10.72 6.18
CA SER A 99 -8.70 -10.07 5.72
C SER A 99 -9.30 -10.84 4.53
N GLU A 100 -10.59 -11.14 4.58
CA GLU A 100 -11.34 -11.66 3.42
C GLU A 100 -11.64 -10.57 2.38
N ARG A 101 -11.35 -9.30 2.72
CA ARG A 101 -11.62 -8.11 1.91
C ARG A 101 -10.29 -7.47 1.52
N GLY A 102 -9.95 -7.53 0.23
CA GLY A 102 -8.70 -6.98 -0.28
C GLY A 102 -7.62 -8.03 -0.48
N ARG A 103 -6.65 -7.71 -1.32
CA ARG A 103 -5.53 -8.59 -1.69
C ARG A 103 -4.24 -8.21 -1.00
N ILE A 104 -4.14 -6.95 -0.58
CA ILE A 104 -3.00 -6.46 0.20
C ILE A 104 -3.29 -6.72 1.69
N ASP A 105 -2.45 -7.52 2.32
CA ASP A 105 -2.51 -7.78 3.76
C ASP A 105 -1.92 -6.58 4.52
N HIS A 106 -0.70 -6.19 4.16
CA HIS A 106 -0.07 -5.02 4.76
C HIS A 106 1.00 -4.37 3.88
N LEU A 107 1.32 -3.12 4.24
CA LEU A 107 2.47 -2.38 3.73
C LEU A 107 3.40 -1.99 4.87
N TRP A 108 4.72 -1.98 4.61
CA TRP A 108 5.67 -1.27 5.45
C TRP A 108 6.34 -0.16 4.65
N ILE A 109 6.21 1.05 5.17
CA ILE A 109 6.75 2.27 4.59
C ILE A 109 7.83 2.77 5.54
N ARG A 110 9.06 2.81 5.06
CA ARG A 110 10.15 3.38 5.85
C ARG A 110 10.06 4.88 5.81
N VAL A 111 10.29 5.52 6.97
CA VAL A 111 10.18 6.96 7.16
C VAL A 111 11.42 7.49 7.89
N ALA A 112 11.78 8.74 7.60
CA ALA A 112 12.91 9.40 8.28
C ALA A 112 12.59 9.72 9.74
N ASP A 113 11.31 10.08 10.02
CA ASP A 113 10.82 10.45 11.36
C ASP A 113 9.46 9.80 11.61
N VAL A 114 9.45 8.80 12.50
CA VAL A 114 8.22 8.02 12.82
C VAL A 114 7.16 8.91 13.49
N GLU A 115 7.54 9.85 14.34
CA GLU A 115 6.59 10.75 15.00
C GLU A 115 5.97 11.74 14.02
N ALA A 116 6.74 12.28 13.08
CA ALA A 116 6.22 13.15 12.04
C ALA A 116 5.26 12.39 11.11
N ALA A 117 5.62 11.19 10.67
CA ALA A 117 4.77 10.33 9.87
C ALA A 117 3.50 9.92 10.64
N LYS A 118 3.63 9.52 11.91
CA LYS A 118 2.49 9.18 12.76
C LYS A 118 1.48 10.33 12.85
N ARG A 119 1.95 11.55 13.15
CA ARG A 119 1.07 12.74 13.20
C ARG A 119 0.36 12.99 11.87
N PHE A 120 1.05 12.82 10.75
CA PHE A 120 0.44 12.95 9.42
C PHE A 120 -0.71 11.95 9.25
N TYR A 121 -0.44 10.66 9.46
CA TYR A 121 -1.44 9.61 9.26
C TYR A 121 -2.58 9.66 10.29
N GLU A 122 -2.35 10.13 11.52
CA GLU A 122 -3.41 10.42 12.50
C GLU A 122 -4.30 11.58 12.06
N THR A 123 -3.71 12.60 11.40
CA THR A 123 -4.47 13.74 10.87
C THR A 123 -5.42 13.33 9.73
N VAL A 124 -4.95 12.51 8.81
CA VAL A 124 -5.73 12.15 7.61
C VAL A 124 -6.58 10.89 7.79
N GLY A 125 -6.20 10.00 8.69
CA GLY A 125 -6.82 8.69 8.92
C GLY A 125 -8.34 8.72 9.14
N PRO A 126 -8.90 9.63 9.94
CA PRO A 126 -10.34 9.74 10.12
C PRO A 126 -11.14 9.99 8.83
N HIS A 127 -10.49 10.52 7.80
CA HIS A 127 -11.08 10.81 6.49
C HIS A 127 -10.69 9.78 5.42
N ALA A 128 -9.69 8.95 5.72
CA ALA A 128 -9.18 7.91 4.83
C ALA A 128 -9.59 6.48 5.28
N GLY A 129 -10.39 6.37 6.33
CA GLY A 129 -10.96 5.09 6.80
C GLY A 129 -10.00 4.18 7.55
N PHE A 130 -8.93 4.73 8.15
CA PHE A 130 -8.01 3.98 8.99
C PHE A 130 -7.70 4.73 10.30
N GLY A 131 -7.17 4.00 11.28
CA GLY A 131 -6.77 4.56 12.57
C GLY A 131 -5.51 3.92 13.15
N LEU A 132 -4.84 4.65 14.04
CA LEU A 132 -3.68 4.15 14.77
C LEU A 132 -4.09 2.98 15.67
N ARG A 133 -3.41 1.84 15.52
CA ARG A 133 -3.59 0.65 16.36
C ARG A 133 -2.58 0.58 17.50
N ARG A 134 -1.31 0.83 17.19
CA ARG A 134 -0.21 0.86 18.16
C ARG A 134 0.97 1.65 17.63
N ALA A 135 1.79 2.19 18.53
CA ALA A 135 3.05 2.82 18.21
C ALA A 135 4.14 2.46 19.20
N THR A 136 5.38 2.50 18.74
CA THR A 136 6.64 2.45 19.48
C THR A 136 7.53 3.56 18.95
N ASP A 137 8.71 3.75 19.52
CA ASP A 137 9.65 4.80 19.07
C ASP A 137 10.11 4.61 17.60
N ASP A 138 10.12 3.36 17.12
CA ASP A 138 10.62 2.99 15.79
C ASP A 138 9.51 2.58 14.80
N ARG A 139 8.23 2.55 15.22
CA ARG A 139 7.11 2.09 14.39
C ARG A 139 5.76 2.64 14.83
N ALA A 140 4.89 2.98 13.85
CA ALA A 140 3.46 3.16 14.08
C ALA A 140 2.66 2.32 13.09
N GLN A 141 1.67 1.54 13.59
CA GLN A 141 0.79 0.70 12.78
C GLN A 141 -0.61 1.29 12.68
N PHE A 142 -1.10 1.41 11.46
CA PHE A 142 -2.44 1.85 11.13
C PHE A 142 -3.25 0.69 10.55
N VAL A 143 -4.53 0.63 10.88
CA VAL A 143 -5.45 -0.43 10.42
C VAL A 143 -6.69 0.20 9.83
N GLY A 144 -7.04 -0.23 8.63
CA GLY A 144 -8.28 0.07 7.92
C GLY A 144 -9.21 -1.15 7.85
N GLN A 145 -10.24 -1.05 7.01
CA GLN A 145 -11.22 -2.13 6.85
C GLN A 145 -10.68 -3.33 6.04
N THR A 146 -9.72 -3.10 5.15
CA THR A 146 -9.26 -4.10 4.17
C THR A 146 -7.82 -4.54 4.35
N GLY A 147 -7.07 -3.88 5.22
CA GLY A 147 -5.66 -4.18 5.44
C GLY A 147 -5.03 -3.24 6.46
N SER A 148 -3.72 -3.32 6.58
CA SER A 148 -2.96 -2.46 7.48
C SER A 148 -1.71 -1.91 6.80
N PHE A 149 -1.16 -0.83 7.36
CA PHE A 149 0.19 -0.39 7.02
C PHE A 149 0.95 0.06 8.26
N SER A 150 2.25 0.02 8.17
CA SER A 150 3.13 0.52 9.23
C SER A 150 4.12 1.51 8.66
N VAL A 151 4.29 2.63 9.33
CA VAL A 151 5.47 3.46 9.16
C VAL A 151 6.56 2.94 10.10
N VAL A 152 7.77 2.74 9.60
CA VAL A 152 8.90 2.17 10.35
C VAL A 152 10.14 3.03 10.15
N ALA A 153 10.94 3.23 11.18
CA ALA A 153 12.16 4.00 11.09
C ALA A 153 13.14 3.42 10.05
N GLY A 154 13.74 4.25 9.22
CA GLY A 154 14.75 3.83 8.24
C GLY A 154 14.97 4.82 7.12
N THR A 155 15.79 4.43 6.14
CA THR A 155 15.90 5.21 4.89
C THR A 155 14.54 5.23 4.22
N PRO A 156 13.96 6.40 3.93
CA PRO A 156 12.58 6.50 3.48
C PRO A 156 12.25 5.68 2.23
N THR A 157 11.04 5.12 2.23
CA THR A 157 10.39 4.63 1.02
C THR A 157 10.11 5.82 0.11
N GLU A 158 10.37 5.67 -1.16
CA GLU A 158 10.24 6.74 -2.15
C GLU A 158 9.16 6.42 -3.17
N GLN A 159 8.42 7.45 -3.57
CA GLN A 159 7.48 7.42 -4.71
C GLN A 159 6.37 6.37 -4.57
N VAL A 160 5.98 6.03 -3.36
CA VAL A 160 4.79 5.20 -3.16
C VAL A 160 3.53 6.06 -3.36
N HIS A 161 2.52 5.46 -3.99
CA HIS A 161 1.19 6.04 -4.07
C HIS A 161 0.20 5.11 -3.35
N MET A 162 -0.48 5.64 -2.35
CA MET A 162 -1.54 4.95 -1.62
C MET A 162 -2.85 5.68 -1.83
N ALA A 163 -3.90 4.96 -2.25
CA ALA A 163 -5.26 5.47 -2.42
C ALA A 163 -6.20 4.78 -1.42
N PHE A 164 -7.02 5.57 -0.75
CA PHE A 164 -8.01 5.10 0.22
C PHE A 164 -9.43 5.45 -0.27
N PRO A 165 -10.39 4.50 -0.22
CA PRO A 165 -11.74 4.75 -0.68
C PRO A 165 -12.49 5.68 0.28
N ALA A 166 -13.28 6.58 -0.29
CA ALA A 166 -14.22 7.46 0.43
C ALA A 166 -15.66 7.14 0.06
N PRO A 167 -16.60 7.26 1.01
CA PRO A 167 -18.02 7.02 0.75
C PRO A 167 -18.71 8.17 -0.03
N ASP A 168 -18.12 9.36 -0.04
CA ASP A 168 -18.68 10.55 -0.67
C ASP A 168 -17.61 11.60 -0.98
N ASN A 169 -17.93 12.56 -1.86
CA ASN A 169 -17.03 13.65 -2.24
C ASN A 169 -16.69 14.57 -1.04
N GLY A 170 -17.64 14.77 -0.11
CA GLY A 170 -17.39 15.57 1.09
C GLY A 170 -16.33 14.98 2.00
N THR A 171 -16.17 13.65 2.01
CA THR A 171 -15.05 12.98 2.73
C THR A 171 -13.71 13.30 2.06
N VAL A 172 -13.64 13.29 0.74
CA VAL A 172 -12.44 13.70 -0.03
C VAL A 172 -12.06 15.15 0.27
N GLU A 173 -13.04 16.05 0.33
CA GLU A 173 -12.82 17.46 0.66
C GLU A 173 -12.33 17.64 2.10
N ARG A 174 -12.91 16.90 3.06
CA ARG A 174 -12.47 16.93 4.48
C ARG A 174 -11.06 16.43 4.66
N PHE A 175 -10.70 15.33 3.97
CA PHE A 175 -9.33 14.80 3.95
C PHE A 175 -8.31 15.86 3.53
N HIS A 176 -8.53 16.47 2.37
CA HIS A 176 -7.62 17.46 1.81
C HIS A 176 -7.52 18.70 2.72
N ARG A 177 -8.64 19.20 3.21
CA ARG A 177 -8.68 20.33 4.12
C ARG A 177 -7.94 20.05 5.42
N ALA A 178 -8.20 18.90 6.07
CA ALA A 178 -7.51 18.51 7.30
C ALA A 178 -6.00 18.45 7.14
N ALA A 179 -5.52 17.89 6.02
CA ALA A 179 -4.09 17.83 5.73
C ALA A 179 -3.49 19.21 5.48
N THR A 180 -4.12 20.05 4.63
CA THR A 180 -3.59 21.36 4.26
C THR A 180 -3.66 22.39 5.40
N GLU A 181 -4.71 22.37 6.23
CA GLU A 181 -4.81 23.19 7.46
C GLU A 181 -3.75 22.80 8.50
N ALA A 182 -3.34 21.53 8.53
CA ALA A 182 -2.23 21.05 9.37
C ALA A 182 -0.85 21.37 8.77
N GLY A 183 -0.77 22.00 7.59
CA GLY A 183 0.46 22.44 6.94
C GLY A 183 1.13 21.38 6.05
N TYR A 184 0.46 20.26 5.75
CA TYR A 184 0.99 19.26 4.82
C TYR A 184 0.85 19.71 3.37
N ARG A 185 1.74 19.21 2.51
CA ARG A 185 1.87 19.65 1.14
C ARG A 185 0.73 19.14 0.27
N ASP A 186 -0.01 20.07 -0.34
CA ASP A 186 -0.97 19.79 -1.39
C ASP A 186 -0.29 19.17 -2.62
N ASN A 187 -0.86 18.09 -3.16
CA ASN A 187 -0.44 17.42 -4.39
C ASN A 187 -1.58 17.28 -5.40
N GLY A 188 -2.73 17.87 -5.12
CA GLY A 188 -3.89 17.93 -6.00
C GLY A 188 -5.18 18.16 -5.23
N ALA A 189 -5.75 19.36 -5.39
CA ALA A 189 -6.99 19.77 -4.74
C ALA A 189 -8.17 18.82 -5.10
N PRO A 190 -9.21 18.74 -4.26
CA PRO A 190 -10.41 17.94 -4.54
C PRO A 190 -11.02 18.27 -5.90
N GLY A 191 -11.37 17.25 -6.69
CA GLY A 191 -11.97 17.42 -7.99
C GLY A 191 -12.14 16.14 -8.76
N GLU A 192 -12.88 16.21 -9.85
CA GLU A 192 -13.07 15.11 -10.78
C GLU A 192 -11.78 14.80 -11.56
N ARG A 193 -11.55 13.49 -11.82
CA ARG A 193 -10.43 12.97 -12.60
C ARG A 193 -10.95 12.06 -13.73
N PRO A 194 -11.59 12.64 -14.75
CA PRO A 194 -12.22 11.86 -15.82
C PRO A 194 -11.22 11.03 -16.63
N VAL A 195 -9.92 11.33 -16.51
CA VAL A 195 -8.82 10.55 -17.11
C VAL A 195 -8.78 9.11 -16.59
N TYR A 196 -9.26 8.84 -15.37
CA TYR A 196 -9.36 7.48 -14.83
C TYR A 196 -10.70 6.83 -15.20
N HIS A 197 -11.81 7.48 -14.85
CA HIS A 197 -13.17 7.14 -15.29
C HIS A 197 -14.15 8.24 -14.90
N ALA A 198 -15.36 8.21 -15.47
CA ALA A 198 -16.44 9.13 -15.09
C ALA A 198 -16.81 8.94 -13.61
N GLY A 199 -16.95 10.05 -12.88
CA GLY A 199 -17.28 10.03 -11.45
C GLY A 199 -16.08 9.83 -10.51
N TYR A 200 -14.85 9.59 -11.02
CA TYR A 200 -13.67 9.52 -10.16
C TYR A 200 -13.38 10.90 -9.54
N TYR A 201 -13.67 11.05 -8.24
CA TYR A 201 -13.46 12.29 -7.50
C TYR A 201 -12.43 12.09 -6.42
N SER A 202 -11.32 12.80 -6.46
CA SER A 202 -10.20 12.57 -5.54
C SER A 202 -9.43 13.82 -5.17
N ALA A 203 -8.64 13.70 -4.10
CA ALA A 203 -7.66 14.69 -3.66
C ALA A 203 -6.37 13.99 -3.22
N PHE A 204 -5.26 14.70 -3.31
CA PHE A 204 -3.92 14.19 -3.07
C PHE A 204 -3.14 15.11 -2.14
N VAL A 205 -2.42 14.52 -1.20
CA VAL A 205 -1.44 15.22 -0.36
C VAL A 205 -0.15 14.41 -0.28
N LEU A 206 0.96 15.05 0.08
CA LEU A 206 2.21 14.32 0.31
C LEU A 206 2.41 14.09 1.80
N ASP A 207 2.87 12.87 2.12
CA ASP A 207 3.36 12.58 3.47
C ASP A 207 4.69 13.34 3.75
N PRO A 208 5.21 13.32 4.99
CA PRO A 208 6.46 14.03 5.34
C PRO A 208 7.68 13.63 4.51
N ASP A 209 7.73 12.40 3.99
CA ASP A 209 8.82 11.89 3.13
C ASP A 209 8.53 12.07 1.63
N GLY A 210 7.37 12.64 1.26
CA GLY A 210 7.01 12.97 -0.12
C GLY A 210 6.27 11.88 -0.88
N ASN A 211 5.78 10.84 -0.20
CA ASN A 211 4.92 9.83 -0.82
C ASN A 211 3.51 10.39 -1.04
N ASN A 212 2.86 9.94 -2.10
CA ASN A 212 1.53 10.41 -2.47
C ASN A 212 0.43 9.65 -1.73
N VAL A 213 -0.41 10.38 -1.02
CA VAL A 213 -1.59 9.84 -0.32
C VAL A 213 -2.84 10.43 -0.96
N GLU A 214 -3.70 9.56 -1.44
CA GLU A 214 -4.95 9.89 -2.11
C GLU A 214 -6.15 9.41 -1.29
N VAL A 215 -7.21 10.21 -1.29
CA VAL A 215 -8.55 9.73 -0.91
C VAL A 215 -9.46 9.91 -2.12
N VAL A 216 -10.19 8.85 -2.47
CA VAL A 216 -10.98 8.79 -3.71
C VAL A 216 -12.40 8.26 -3.46
N ASN A 217 -13.38 8.98 -4.02
CA ASN A 217 -14.73 8.48 -4.21
C ASN A 217 -14.93 8.13 -5.70
N HIS A 218 -15.22 6.88 -5.98
CA HIS A 218 -15.44 6.42 -7.35
C HIS A 218 -16.81 6.79 -7.91
N ASN A 219 -17.76 7.25 -7.05
CA ASN A 219 -19.15 7.54 -7.44
C ASN A 219 -19.74 6.40 -8.32
N ARG A 220 -19.43 5.16 -7.98
CA ARG A 220 -20.04 3.98 -8.61
C ARG A 220 -21.28 3.62 -7.80
N ASP A 221 -22.43 3.55 -8.49
CA ASP A 221 -23.71 3.06 -7.94
C ASP A 221 -23.64 1.55 -7.61
#